data_55760d0cecb440c0c9d15b7ce4780ece
#
_entry.id   55760d0cecb440c0c9d15b7ce4780ece
#
_cell.length_a   1.000
_cell.length_b   1.000
_cell.length_c   1.000
_cell.angle_alpha   90.00
_cell.angle_beta   90.00
_cell.angle_gamma   90.00
#
_symmetry.space_group_name_H-M   'P 1'
#
loop_
_entity.id
_entity.type
_entity.pdbx_description
1 polymer ?
#
loop_
_entity_poly.entity_id
_entity_poly.type
_entity_poly.pdbx_seq_one_letter_code
_entity_poly.pdbx_strand_id
1 'polypeptide(L)'
;MRAEAAIYRNSARFFALFLVGLVVAFWPSYFARLFEQPSVLFHLHGVALTLWVVMLVAQAQLIRTGRRSLHRQVGKASYVLAPAVVAITVSFVHYRVAGSLPSLERLPPFVPYFLALTLNSLLVFAAFYALAIYHRRDAGRHARWMISTVFPLFTPITDRLIGAHWPSLAARAPRIDGSPILPVFGFALADLILLGLAAWDWRANRRADVFAPALGALALYHVSVLTLYRVPAWSGFCGWFLSLPLS
;
A
#
# COMPACT_ATOMS: atom_id res chain seq x y z
N MET A 1 -10.65 14.66 -26.06
CA MET A 1 -9.34 14.17 -25.59
C MET A 1 -9.50 12.71 -25.19
N ARG A 2 -8.65 11.82 -25.67
CA ARG A 2 -8.72 10.40 -25.27
C ARG A 2 -8.47 10.29 -23.76
N ALA A 3 -9.30 9.56 -23.04
CA ALA A 3 -9.24 9.41 -21.59
C ALA A 3 -7.85 8.96 -21.07
N GLU A 4 -7.16 8.10 -21.83
CA GLU A 4 -5.77 7.71 -21.55
C GLU A 4 -4.80 8.89 -21.45
N ALA A 5 -4.91 9.87 -22.36
CA ALA A 5 -4.05 11.04 -22.34
C ALA A 5 -4.26 11.88 -21.06
N ALA A 6 -5.48 11.87 -20.49
CA ALA A 6 -5.77 12.57 -19.24
C ALA A 6 -5.19 11.84 -18.01
N ILE A 7 -5.28 10.49 -17.92
CA ILE A 7 -4.65 9.71 -16.84
C ILE A 7 -3.14 9.92 -16.88
N TYR A 8 -2.50 9.69 -18.02
CA TYR A 8 -1.04 9.77 -18.12
C TYR A 8 -0.51 11.19 -17.89
N ARG A 9 -1.25 12.22 -18.34
CA ARG A 9 -0.86 13.60 -18.13
C ARG A 9 -0.94 14.03 -16.66
N ASN A 10 -1.91 13.50 -15.93
CA ASN A 10 -2.18 13.88 -14.54
C ASN A 10 -1.59 12.91 -13.51
N SER A 11 -1.17 11.71 -13.88
CA SER A 11 -0.65 10.70 -12.95
C SER A 11 0.51 11.23 -12.09
N ALA A 12 1.44 12.01 -12.66
CA ALA A 12 2.51 12.64 -11.90
C ALA A 12 1.99 13.57 -10.79
N ARG A 13 0.91 14.31 -11.05
CA ARG A 13 0.29 15.19 -10.04
C ARG A 13 -0.41 14.40 -8.95
N PHE A 14 -1.12 13.33 -9.31
CA PHE A 14 -1.78 12.45 -8.33
C PHE A 14 -0.77 11.74 -7.43
N PHE A 15 0.33 11.23 -7.99
CA PHE A 15 1.40 10.65 -7.18
C PHE A 15 2.11 11.68 -6.32
N ALA A 16 2.29 12.93 -6.79
CA ALA A 16 2.84 14.01 -5.99
C ALA A 16 1.92 14.39 -4.82
N LEU A 17 0.60 14.45 -5.04
CA LEU A 17 -0.38 14.67 -3.97
C LEU A 17 -0.37 13.51 -2.97
N PHE A 18 -0.24 12.27 -3.46
CA PHE A 18 -0.12 11.09 -2.59
C PHE A 18 1.17 11.13 -1.76
N LEU A 19 2.29 11.56 -2.35
CA LEU A 19 3.55 11.77 -1.63
C LEU A 19 3.42 12.86 -0.55
N VAL A 20 2.75 13.97 -0.85
CA VAL A 20 2.46 15.01 0.16
C VAL A 20 1.60 14.44 1.29
N GLY A 21 0.55 13.70 0.95
CA GLY A 21 -0.30 13.01 1.94
C GLY A 21 0.50 12.04 2.82
N LEU A 22 1.43 11.27 2.22
CA LEU A 22 2.35 10.39 2.96
C LEU A 22 3.22 11.19 3.94
N VAL A 23 3.86 12.26 3.48
CA VAL A 23 4.73 13.08 4.34
C VAL A 23 3.92 13.69 5.49
N VAL A 24 2.74 14.26 5.21
CA VAL A 24 1.87 14.85 6.24
C VAL A 24 1.41 13.80 7.25
N ALA A 25 0.96 12.63 6.78
CA ALA A 25 0.48 11.54 7.63
C ALA A 25 1.57 11.00 8.57
N PHE A 26 2.79 10.91 8.08
CA PHE A 26 3.93 10.36 8.84
C PHE A 26 4.80 11.45 9.48
N TRP A 27 4.46 12.73 9.31
CA TRP A 27 5.23 13.82 9.89
C TRP A 27 5.42 13.68 11.41
N PRO A 28 4.36 13.52 12.23
CA PRO A 28 4.50 13.45 13.67
C PRO A 28 5.24 12.21 14.18
N SER A 29 5.12 11.08 13.46
CA SER A 29 5.61 9.78 13.92
C SER A 29 6.97 9.37 13.35
N TYR A 30 7.37 9.95 12.23
CA TYR A 30 8.61 9.59 11.54
C TYR A 30 9.45 10.79 11.15
N PHE A 31 8.95 11.70 10.29
CA PHE A 31 9.79 12.77 9.73
C PHE A 31 10.24 13.80 10.77
N ALA A 32 9.38 14.18 11.71
CA ALA A 32 9.74 15.08 12.81
C ALA A 32 10.62 14.41 13.89
N ARG A 33 10.72 13.08 13.87
CA ARG A 33 11.42 12.27 14.88
C ARG A 33 12.45 11.32 14.27
N LEU A 34 13.13 11.76 13.21
CA LEU A 34 14.08 10.91 12.49
C LEU A 34 15.17 10.34 13.39
N PHE A 35 15.69 11.12 14.34
CA PHE A 35 16.76 10.70 15.24
C PHE A 35 16.28 9.99 16.52
N GLU A 36 14.97 9.83 16.70
CA GLU A 36 14.36 9.19 17.87
C GLU A 36 13.86 7.77 17.55
N GLN A 37 14.09 7.27 16.35
CA GLN A 37 13.57 5.96 15.94
C GLN A 37 14.36 4.83 16.63
N PRO A 38 13.65 3.80 17.17
CA PRO A 38 14.28 2.79 18.02
C PRO A 38 15.17 1.79 17.28
N SER A 39 15.10 1.71 15.96
CA SER A 39 15.95 0.81 15.17
C SER A 39 16.10 1.25 13.72
N VAL A 40 17.17 0.74 13.08
CA VAL A 40 17.45 0.96 11.66
C VAL A 40 16.30 0.47 10.76
N LEU A 41 15.54 -0.55 11.17
CA LEU A 41 14.40 -1.05 10.40
C LEU A 41 13.31 -0.01 10.18
N PHE A 42 13.11 0.93 11.13
CA PHE A 42 12.19 2.06 10.93
C PHE A 42 12.63 2.94 9.77
N HIS A 43 13.93 3.23 9.70
CA HIS A 43 14.47 4.04 8.61
C HIS A 43 14.41 3.30 7.28
N LEU A 44 14.82 2.04 7.24
CA LEU A 44 14.76 1.23 6.03
C LEU A 44 13.32 1.15 5.49
N HIS A 45 12.35 0.89 6.36
CA HIS A 45 10.93 0.84 5.98
C HIS A 45 10.42 2.19 5.48
N GLY A 46 10.62 3.27 6.23
CA GLY A 46 10.17 4.60 5.86
C GLY A 46 10.81 5.09 4.55
N VAL A 47 12.13 4.88 4.39
CA VAL A 47 12.88 5.26 3.19
C VAL A 47 12.42 4.42 1.99
N ALA A 48 12.28 3.09 2.12
CA ALA A 48 11.89 2.22 1.01
C ALA A 48 10.50 2.59 0.46
N LEU A 49 9.50 2.81 1.34
CA LEU A 49 8.16 3.22 0.92
C LEU A 49 8.14 4.63 0.33
N THR A 50 8.87 5.57 0.93
CA THR A 50 8.98 6.94 0.39
C THR A 50 9.63 6.92 -0.99
N LEU A 51 10.72 6.19 -1.18
CA LEU A 51 11.40 6.02 -2.47
C LEU A 51 10.50 5.37 -3.51
N TRP A 52 9.64 4.42 -3.11
CA TRP A 52 8.65 3.84 -4.02
C TRP A 52 7.70 4.91 -4.58
N VAL A 53 7.12 5.74 -3.71
CA VAL A 53 6.21 6.80 -4.15
C VAL A 53 6.94 7.87 -4.96
N VAL A 54 8.15 8.27 -4.55
CA VAL A 54 9.02 9.20 -5.31
C VAL A 54 9.32 8.64 -6.71
N MET A 55 9.60 7.33 -6.81
CA MET A 55 9.81 6.68 -8.11
C MET A 55 8.56 6.77 -8.98
N LEU A 56 7.35 6.55 -8.45
CA LEU A 56 6.11 6.68 -9.21
C LEU A 56 5.93 8.11 -9.76
N VAL A 57 6.20 9.14 -8.94
CA VAL A 57 6.19 10.55 -9.36
C VAL A 57 7.19 10.78 -10.49
N ALA A 58 8.44 10.36 -10.28
CA ALA A 58 9.51 10.54 -11.25
C ALA A 58 9.21 9.83 -12.57
N GLN A 59 8.77 8.58 -12.53
CA GLN A 59 8.44 7.77 -13.69
C GLN A 59 7.30 8.39 -14.52
N ALA A 60 6.24 8.83 -13.86
CA ALA A 60 5.12 9.50 -14.51
C ALA A 60 5.56 10.84 -15.16
N GLN A 61 6.42 11.60 -14.46
CA GLN A 61 6.97 12.86 -14.97
C GLN A 61 7.88 12.64 -16.17
N LEU A 62 8.74 11.62 -16.17
CA LEU A 62 9.62 11.28 -17.29
C LEU A 62 8.83 10.92 -18.54
N ILE A 63 7.72 10.19 -18.41
CA ILE A 63 6.83 9.91 -19.54
C ILE A 63 6.15 11.20 -20.03
N ARG A 64 5.66 12.04 -19.10
CA ARG A 64 5.00 13.32 -19.45
C ARG A 64 5.93 14.25 -20.24
N THR A 65 7.22 14.25 -19.90
CA THR A 65 8.24 15.08 -20.57
C THR A 65 8.91 14.41 -21.76
N GLY A 66 8.43 13.24 -22.22
CA GLY A 66 8.98 12.53 -23.37
C GLY A 66 10.33 11.84 -23.15
N ARG A 67 10.87 11.84 -21.91
CA ARG A 67 12.18 11.27 -21.56
C ARG A 67 12.13 9.74 -21.41
N ARG A 68 11.68 9.04 -22.45
CA ARG A 68 11.45 7.57 -22.43
C ARG A 68 12.72 6.75 -22.14
N SER A 69 13.89 7.21 -22.59
CA SER A 69 15.16 6.53 -22.33
C SER A 69 15.46 6.51 -20.82
N LEU A 70 15.36 7.68 -20.19
CA LEU A 70 15.59 7.82 -18.73
C LEU A 70 14.53 7.08 -17.91
N HIS A 71 13.25 7.11 -18.34
CA HIS A 71 12.20 6.29 -17.74
C HIS A 71 12.59 4.80 -17.70
N ARG A 72 13.13 4.25 -18.80
CA ARG A 72 13.58 2.85 -18.84
C ARG A 72 14.79 2.60 -17.94
N GLN A 73 15.75 3.53 -17.88
CA GLN A 73 16.95 3.38 -17.03
C GLN A 73 16.59 3.41 -15.56
N VAL A 74 15.88 4.44 -15.11
CA VAL A 74 15.41 4.60 -13.72
C VAL A 74 14.43 3.48 -13.35
N GLY A 75 13.57 3.06 -14.29
CA GLY A 75 12.62 1.96 -14.09
C GLY A 75 13.28 0.63 -13.72
N LYS A 76 14.52 0.39 -14.17
CA LYS A 76 15.26 -0.84 -13.77
C LYS A 76 15.55 -0.88 -12.26
N ALA A 77 15.68 0.27 -11.59
CA ALA A 77 15.85 0.31 -10.14
C ALA A 77 14.64 -0.27 -9.40
N SER A 78 13.44 -0.25 -10.01
CA SER A 78 12.25 -0.87 -9.41
C SER A 78 12.38 -2.39 -9.22
N TYR A 79 13.23 -3.07 -10.02
CA TYR A 79 13.47 -4.51 -9.86
C TYR A 79 14.17 -4.87 -8.55
N VAL A 80 14.85 -3.91 -7.95
CA VAL A 80 15.46 -4.03 -6.61
C VAL A 80 14.55 -3.41 -5.56
N LEU A 81 14.01 -2.21 -5.84
CA LEU A 81 13.23 -1.47 -4.86
C LEU A 81 11.92 -2.17 -4.47
N ALA A 82 11.17 -2.74 -5.42
CA ALA A 82 9.90 -3.38 -5.10
C ALA A 82 10.07 -4.65 -4.22
N PRO A 83 10.98 -5.59 -4.52
CA PRO A 83 11.30 -6.68 -3.60
C PRO A 83 11.84 -6.19 -2.25
N ALA A 84 12.67 -5.13 -2.23
CA ALA A 84 13.17 -4.53 -1.01
C ALA A 84 12.04 -3.97 -0.14
N VAL A 85 11.06 -3.26 -0.73
CA VAL A 85 9.85 -2.80 -0.01
C VAL A 85 9.16 -3.96 0.67
N VAL A 86 8.96 -5.09 -0.05
CA VAL A 86 8.30 -6.27 0.52
C VAL A 86 9.14 -6.86 1.67
N ALA A 87 10.41 -7.16 1.43
CA ALA A 87 11.27 -7.82 2.41
C ALA A 87 11.46 -6.95 3.68
N ILE A 88 11.76 -5.67 3.51
CA ILE A 88 11.95 -4.73 4.62
C ILE A 88 10.66 -4.56 5.41
N THR A 89 9.50 -4.49 4.74
CA THR A 89 8.21 -4.34 5.44
C THR A 89 7.86 -5.61 6.23
N VAL A 90 8.13 -6.81 5.69
CA VAL A 90 7.93 -8.06 6.40
C VAL A 90 8.81 -8.10 7.67
N SER A 91 10.10 -7.80 7.55
CA SER A 91 11.01 -7.74 8.71
C SER A 91 10.61 -6.67 9.72
N PHE A 92 10.20 -5.49 9.24
CA PHE A 92 9.74 -4.40 10.10
C PHE A 92 8.49 -4.76 10.90
N VAL A 93 7.49 -5.37 10.25
CA VAL A 93 6.25 -5.79 10.91
C VAL A 93 6.52 -6.91 11.91
N HIS A 94 7.35 -7.89 11.54
CA HIS A 94 7.79 -8.94 12.45
C HIS A 94 8.44 -8.32 13.69
N TYR A 95 9.47 -7.49 13.53
CA TYR A 95 10.16 -6.79 14.63
C TYR A 95 9.20 -6.04 15.54
N ARG A 96 8.28 -5.27 14.96
CA ARG A 96 7.32 -4.43 15.70
C ARG A 96 6.34 -5.26 16.51
N VAL A 97 5.81 -6.31 15.91
CA VAL A 97 4.77 -7.13 16.56
C VAL A 97 5.39 -8.09 17.56
N ALA A 98 6.42 -8.84 17.17
CA ALA A 98 7.08 -9.79 18.08
C ALA A 98 7.66 -9.08 19.32
N GLY A 99 8.31 -7.92 19.13
CA GLY A 99 8.87 -7.14 20.24
C GLY A 99 7.85 -6.45 21.14
N SER A 100 6.57 -6.39 20.74
CA SER A 100 5.49 -5.79 21.54
C SER A 100 4.67 -6.81 22.37
N LEU A 101 4.88 -8.10 22.13
CA LEU A 101 4.09 -9.16 22.76
C LEU A 101 4.81 -9.75 23.98
N PRO A 102 4.11 -9.92 25.11
CA PRO A 102 4.67 -10.57 26.29
C PRO A 102 4.81 -12.08 26.12
N SER A 103 3.98 -12.70 25.25
CA SER A 103 3.99 -14.12 24.94
C SER A 103 3.37 -14.38 23.58
N LEU A 104 3.83 -15.44 22.89
CA LEU A 104 3.25 -15.91 21.62
C LEU A 104 2.20 -17.02 21.81
N GLU A 105 1.96 -17.50 23.03
CA GLU A 105 1.02 -18.57 23.28
C GLU A 105 -0.42 -18.19 22.98
N ARG A 106 -0.78 -16.94 23.25
CA ARG A 106 -2.11 -16.41 22.96
C ARG A 106 -2.03 -15.01 22.39
N LEU A 107 -2.24 -14.90 21.08
CA LEU A 107 -2.22 -13.61 20.39
C LEU A 107 -3.50 -12.82 20.67
N PRO A 108 -3.42 -11.54 21.08
CA PRO A 108 -4.57 -10.65 21.11
C PRO A 108 -5.23 -10.56 19.72
N PRO A 109 -6.57 -10.50 19.60
CA PRO A 109 -7.29 -10.50 18.33
C PRO A 109 -6.84 -9.42 17.33
N PHE A 110 -6.33 -8.29 17.83
CA PHE A 110 -5.78 -7.22 17.02
C PHE A 110 -4.51 -7.63 16.27
N VAL A 111 -3.71 -8.56 16.80
CA VAL A 111 -2.45 -9.01 16.16
C VAL A 111 -2.70 -9.77 14.85
N PRO A 112 -3.53 -10.83 14.80
CA PRO A 112 -3.89 -11.48 13.55
C PRO A 112 -4.56 -10.55 12.54
N TYR A 113 -5.37 -9.58 13.00
CA TYR A 113 -5.93 -8.54 12.15
C TYR A 113 -4.83 -7.66 11.54
N PHE A 114 -3.90 -7.15 12.34
CA PHE A 114 -2.82 -6.27 11.88
C PHE A 114 -1.86 -6.99 10.92
N LEU A 115 -1.56 -8.26 11.17
CA LEU A 115 -0.76 -9.08 10.26
C LEU A 115 -1.50 -9.33 8.94
N ALA A 116 -2.81 -9.61 8.96
CA ALA A 116 -3.61 -9.73 7.75
C ALA A 116 -3.60 -8.41 6.95
N LEU A 117 -3.78 -7.26 7.63
CA LEU A 117 -3.72 -5.94 7.01
C LEU A 117 -2.39 -5.73 6.27
N THR A 118 -1.27 -6.03 6.90
CA THR A 118 0.04 -5.73 6.34
C THR A 118 0.49 -6.78 5.32
N LEU A 119 0.43 -8.07 5.65
CA LEU A 119 0.94 -9.12 4.76
C LEU A 119 0.10 -9.22 3.48
N ASN A 120 -1.24 -9.12 3.58
CA ASN A 120 -2.08 -9.18 2.39
C ASN A 120 -1.95 -7.91 1.54
N SER A 121 -1.73 -6.72 2.14
CA SER A 121 -1.42 -5.52 1.36
C SER A 121 -0.12 -5.67 0.56
N LEU A 122 0.91 -6.27 1.14
CA LEU A 122 2.17 -6.55 0.45
C LEU A 122 2.00 -7.58 -0.68
N LEU A 123 1.16 -8.60 -0.46
CA LEU A 123 0.85 -9.59 -1.49
C LEU A 123 0.17 -8.93 -2.70
N VAL A 124 -0.83 -8.07 -2.46
CA VAL A 124 -1.53 -7.32 -3.51
C VAL A 124 -0.58 -6.35 -4.22
N PHE A 125 0.24 -5.62 -3.45
CA PHE A 125 1.29 -4.76 -3.99
C PHE A 125 2.24 -5.52 -4.93
N ALA A 126 2.78 -6.65 -4.46
CA ALA A 126 3.69 -7.49 -5.22
C ALA A 126 3.03 -8.05 -6.50
N ALA A 127 1.77 -8.48 -6.41
CA ALA A 127 1.01 -8.97 -7.54
C ALA A 127 0.79 -7.87 -8.60
N PHE A 128 0.38 -6.66 -8.18
CA PHE A 128 0.18 -5.55 -9.11
C PHE A 128 1.50 -5.11 -9.76
N TYR A 129 2.59 -5.07 -8.99
CA TYR A 129 3.91 -4.79 -9.54
C TYR A 129 4.36 -5.87 -10.54
N ALA A 130 4.22 -7.15 -10.20
CA ALA A 130 4.56 -8.27 -11.09
C ALA A 130 3.76 -8.20 -12.40
N LEU A 131 2.45 -7.92 -12.34
CA LEU A 131 1.60 -7.72 -13.51
C LEU A 131 2.03 -6.49 -14.33
N ALA A 132 2.42 -5.39 -13.66
CA ALA A 132 2.96 -4.22 -14.35
C ALA A 132 4.24 -4.56 -15.13
N ILE A 133 5.14 -5.34 -14.55
CA ILE A 133 6.39 -5.76 -15.22
C ILE A 133 6.12 -6.79 -16.32
N TYR A 134 5.21 -7.73 -16.08
CA TYR A 134 4.78 -8.68 -17.11
C TYR A 134 4.27 -7.95 -18.36
N HIS A 135 3.45 -6.94 -18.16
CA HIS A 135 2.88 -6.13 -19.25
C HIS A 135 3.76 -4.95 -19.69
N ARG A 136 5.05 -4.89 -19.35
CA ARG A 136 5.91 -3.73 -19.66
C ARG A 136 6.07 -3.40 -21.16
N ARG A 137 5.72 -4.33 -22.03
CA ARG A 137 5.71 -4.11 -23.50
C ARG A 137 4.41 -3.44 -23.97
N ASP A 138 3.33 -3.55 -23.21
CA ASP A 138 2.07 -2.85 -23.42
C ASP A 138 2.03 -1.62 -22.50
N ALA A 139 2.32 -0.44 -23.03
CA ALA A 139 2.41 0.79 -22.26
C ALA A 139 1.12 1.12 -21.51
N GLY A 140 -0.05 0.78 -22.09
CA GLY A 140 -1.34 1.03 -21.47
C GLY A 140 -1.60 0.15 -20.26
N ARG A 141 -1.37 -1.16 -20.37
CA ARG A 141 -1.52 -2.12 -19.25
C ARG A 141 -0.47 -1.87 -18.19
N HIS A 142 0.79 -1.68 -18.59
CA HIS A 142 1.87 -1.37 -17.66
C HIS A 142 1.54 -0.16 -16.79
N ALA A 143 1.16 0.96 -17.39
CA ALA A 143 0.87 2.18 -16.64
C ALA A 143 -0.30 2.00 -15.66
N ARG A 144 -1.38 1.31 -16.07
CA ARG A 144 -2.54 1.07 -15.21
C ARG A 144 -2.21 0.13 -14.04
N TRP A 145 -1.43 -0.94 -14.25
CA TRP A 145 -0.94 -1.79 -13.17
C TRP A 145 0.02 -1.05 -12.23
N MET A 146 0.91 -0.19 -12.74
CA MET A 146 1.76 0.67 -11.91
C MET A 146 0.93 1.64 -11.06
N ILE A 147 -0.13 2.23 -11.61
CA ILE A 147 -1.08 3.06 -10.86
C ILE A 147 -1.75 2.23 -9.76
N SER A 148 -2.10 0.99 -10.04
CA SER A 148 -2.76 0.11 -9.06
C SER A 148 -1.88 -0.21 -7.85
N THR A 149 -0.55 -0.15 -7.95
CA THR A 149 0.37 -0.40 -6.82
C THR A 149 0.23 0.59 -5.65
N VAL A 150 -0.42 1.74 -5.87
CA VAL A 150 -0.63 2.76 -4.83
C VAL A 150 -1.75 2.37 -3.86
N PHE A 151 -2.78 1.64 -4.34
CA PHE A 151 -3.98 1.40 -3.53
C PHE A 151 -3.73 0.60 -2.24
N PRO A 152 -2.87 -0.43 -2.20
CA PRO A 152 -2.51 -1.08 -0.94
C PRO A 152 -1.82 -0.16 0.08
N LEU A 153 -1.29 1.00 -0.37
CA LEU A 153 -0.61 1.98 0.48
C LEU A 153 -1.54 3.07 1.03
N PHE A 154 -2.84 3.04 0.71
CA PHE A 154 -3.79 4.06 1.16
C PHE A 154 -4.00 4.03 2.67
N THR A 155 -4.21 2.86 3.23
CA THR A 155 -4.58 2.71 4.65
C THR A 155 -3.57 3.31 5.63
N PRO A 156 -2.25 3.07 5.51
CA PRO A 156 -1.28 3.68 6.43
C PRO A 156 -1.32 5.21 6.44
N ILE A 157 -1.72 5.83 5.33
CA ILE A 157 -1.83 7.29 5.21
C ILE A 157 -3.16 7.76 5.79
N THR A 158 -4.28 7.16 5.35
CA THR A 158 -5.62 7.57 5.78
C THR A 158 -5.83 7.39 7.28
N ASP A 159 -5.33 6.28 7.86
CA ASP A 159 -5.46 5.99 9.28
C ASP A 159 -4.81 7.07 10.15
N ARG A 160 -3.61 7.49 9.77
CA ARG A 160 -2.89 8.54 10.49
C ARG A 160 -3.55 9.90 10.34
N LEU A 161 -3.99 10.24 9.13
CA LEU A 161 -4.69 11.50 8.88
C LEU A 161 -6.02 11.54 9.64
N ILE A 162 -6.81 10.46 9.61
CA ILE A 162 -8.08 10.38 10.32
C ILE A 162 -7.87 10.43 11.83
N GLY A 163 -6.92 9.63 12.35
CA GLY A 163 -6.62 9.61 13.79
C GLY A 163 -6.12 10.94 14.33
N ALA A 164 -5.35 11.70 13.54
CA ALA A 164 -4.78 12.97 13.95
C ALA A 164 -5.74 14.15 13.77
N HIS A 165 -6.56 14.17 12.71
CA HIS A 165 -7.29 15.38 12.32
C HIS A 165 -8.83 15.25 12.39
N TRP A 166 -9.36 14.01 12.46
CA TRP A 166 -10.81 13.76 12.47
C TRP A 166 -11.24 12.80 13.60
N PRO A 167 -11.09 13.18 14.88
CA PRO A 167 -11.42 12.29 16.00
C PRO A 167 -12.89 11.87 16.04
N SER A 168 -13.82 12.70 15.56
CA SER A 168 -15.23 12.35 15.44
C SER A 168 -15.49 11.25 14.40
N LEU A 169 -14.70 11.19 13.31
CA LEU A 169 -14.75 10.10 12.35
C LEU A 169 -14.08 8.85 12.92
N ALA A 170 -12.93 9.01 13.57
CA ALA A 170 -12.22 7.90 14.21
C ALA A 170 -13.08 7.20 15.27
N ALA A 171 -13.90 7.96 16.02
CA ALA A 171 -14.84 7.42 17.02
C ALA A 171 -15.93 6.53 16.43
N ARG A 172 -16.26 6.68 15.14
CA ARG A 172 -17.26 5.87 14.41
C ARG A 172 -16.66 4.59 13.80
N ALA A 173 -15.35 4.40 13.86
CA ALA A 173 -14.73 3.19 13.33
C ALA A 173 -15.21 1.96 14.09
N PRO A 174 -15.43 0.82 13.40
CA PRO A 174 -15.64 -0.46 14.07
C PRO A 174 -14.44 -0.78 14.96
N ARG A 175 -14.63 -1.70 15.92
CA ARG A 175 -13.59 -2.03 16.91
C ARG A 175 -13.28 -3.51 16.91
N ILE A 176 -12.02 -3.86 17.10
CA ILE A 176 -11.55 -5.20 17.42
C ILE A 176 -10.84 -5.08 18.77
N ASP A 177 -11.33 -5.82 19.77
CA ASP A 177 -10.77 -5.83 21.12
C ASP A 177 -10.57 -4.41 21.69
N GLY A 178 -11.61 -3.57 21.56
CA GLY A 178 -11.60 -2.18 22.00
C GLY A 178 -10.82 -1.20 21.11
N SER A 179 -9.96 -1.68 20.21
CA SER A 179 -9.16 -0.86 19.31
C SER A 179 -9.93 -0.45 18.05
N PRO A 180 -9.95 0.84 17.66
CA PRO A 180 -10.65 1.29 16.46
C PRO A 180 -9.93 0.81 15.20
N ILE A 181 -10.71 0.31 14.22
CA ILE A 181 -10.23 -0.15 12.92
C ILE A 181 -10.35 0.98 11.91
N LEU A 182 -9.46 1.97 11.95
CA LEU A 182 -9.43 3.10 11.03
C LEU A 182 -9.24 2.68 9.55
N PRO A 183 -8.51 1.58 9.21
CA PRO A 183 -8.34 1.12 7.84
C PRO A 183 -9.61 0.98 7.02
N VAL A 184 -10.79 0.77 7.62
CA VAL A 184 -12.05 0.66 6.89
C VAL A 184 -12.37 1.91 6.06
N PHE A 185 -11.99 3.09 6.52
CA PHE A 185 -12.17 4.33 5.77
C PHE A 185 -11.21 4.42 4.58
N GLY A 186 -9.96 3.98 4.77
CA GLY A 186 -8.97 3.86 3.71
C GLY A 186 -9.38 2.84 2.66
N PHE A 187 -9.94 1.70 3.08
CA PHE A 187 -10.51 0.69 2.18
C PHE A 187 -11.61 1.29 1.31
N ALA A 188 -12.62 1.91 1.94
CA ALA A 188 -13.73 2.51 1.22
C ALA A 188 -13.24 3.58 0.21
N LEU A 189 -12.31 4.44 0.61
CA LEU A 189 -11.74 5.47 -0.27
C LEU A 189 -10.98 4.85 -1.45
N ALA A 190 -10.13 3.86 -1.20
CA ALA A 190 -9.35 3.18 -2.23
C ALA A 190 -10.27 2.44 -3.22
N ASP A 191 -11.27 1.72 -2.72
CA ASP A 191 -12.24 1.00 -3.55
C ASP A 191 -13.07 1.96 -4.40
N LEU A 192 -13.55 3.08 -3.84
CA LEU A 192 -14.32 4.09 -4.57
C LEU A 192 -13.50 4.74 -5.69
N ILE A 193 -12.23 5.07 -5.43
CA ILE A 193 -11.34 5.65 -6.45
C ILE A 193 -11.10 4.63 -7.56
N LEU A 194 -10.77 3.38 -7.19
CA LEU A 194 -10.48 2.34 -8.17
C LEU A 194 -11.73 1.92 -8.96
N LEU A 195 -12.90 1.91 -8.33
CA LEU A 195 -14.20 1.73 -9.00
C LEU A 195 -14.44 2.85 -10.02
N GLY A 196 -14.18 4.11 -9.63
CA GLY A 196 -14.25 5.25 -10.53
C GLY A 196 -13.33 5.12 -11.73
N LEU A 197 -12.08 4.67 -11.53
CA LEU A 197 -11.13 4.39 -12.60
C LEU A 197 -11.58 3.24 -13.51
N ALA A 198 -12.10 2.16 -12.93
CA ALA A 198 -12.62 1.02 -13.69
C ALA A 198 -13.84 1.40 -14.52
N ALA A 199 -14.80 2.12 -13.92
CA ALA A 199 -15.99 2.61 -14.62
C ALA A 199 -15.63 3.59 -15.75
N TRP A 200 -14.67 4.46 -15.49
CA TRP A 200 -14.20 5.41 -16.51
C TRP A 200 -13.47 4.71 -17.67
N ASP A 201 -12.55 3.77 -17.39
CA ASP A 201 -11.83 3.02 -18.43
C ASP A 201 -12.80 2.16 -19.26
N TRP A 202 -13.82 1.57 -18.62
CA TRP A 202 -14.89 0.88 -19.31
C TRP A 202 -15.70 1.81 -20.25
N ARG A 203 -16.15 2.96 -19.73
CA ARG A 203 -16.94 3.91 -20.53
C ARG A 203 -16.16 4.52 -21.68
N ALA A 204 -14.91 4.92 -21.43
CA ALA A 204 -14.09 5.65 -22.38
C ALA A 204 -13.37 4.76 -23.42
N ASN A 205 -12.95 3.57 -23.01
CA ASN A 205 -12.08 2.70 -23.79
C ASN A 205 -12.62 1.30 -24.00
N ARG A 206 -13.78 0.95 -23.39
CA ARG A 206 -14.37 -0.41 -23.37
C ARG A 206 -13.39 -1.45 -22.84
N ARG A 207 -12.59 -1.10 -21.83
CA ARG A 207 -11.58 -1.97 -21.22
C ARG A 207 -11.95 -2.31 -19.79
N ALA A 208 -11.78 -3.59 -19.43
CA ALA A 208 -11.95 -4.11 -18.07
C ALA A 208 -10.74 -4.97 -17.65
N ASP A 209 -9.61 -4.83 -18.35
CA ASP A 209 -8.47 -5.75 -18.28
C ASP A 209 -7.47 -5.45 -17.16
N VAL A 210 -7.55 -4.27 -16.50
CA VAL A 210 -6.66 -3.90 -15.41
C VAL A 210 -7.41 -3.39 -14.19
N PHE A 211 -8.11 -2.25 -14.26
CA PHE A 211 -8.72 -1.65 -13.07
C PHE A 211 -9.86 -2.49 -12.46
N ALA A 212 -10.61 -3.24 -13.29
CA ALA A 212 -11.66 -4.12 -12.76
C ALA A 212 -11.09 -5.32 -11.98
N PRO A 213 -10.13 -6.13 -12.51
CA PRO A 213 -9.49 -7.17 -11.71
C PRO A 213 -8.67 -6.62 -10.54
N ALA A 214 -8.06 -5.42 -10.67
CA ALA A 214 -7.39 -4.77 -9.56
C ALA A 214 -8.36 -4.43 -8.43
N LEU A 215 -9.56 -3.91 -8.75
CA LEU A 215 -10.62 -3.67 -7.77
C LEU A 215 -11.07 -4.98 -7.09
N GLY A 216 -11.25 -6.06 -7.86
CA GLY A 216 -11.60 -7.37 -7.30
C GLY A 216 -10.54 -7.90 -6.33
N ALA A 217 -9.25 -7.78 -6.68
CA ALA A 217 -8.15 -8.17 -5.81
C ALA A 217 -8.06 -7.30 -4.54
N LEU A 218 -8.29 -5.98 -4.68
CA LEU A 218 -8.29 -5.06 -3.56
C LEU A 218 -9.48 -5.34 -2.62
N ALA A 219 -10.67 -5.53 -3.14
CA ALA A 219 -11.85 -5.89 -2.35
C ALA A 219 -11.66 -7.23 -1.61
N LEU A 220 -11.08 -8.24 -2.28
CA LEU A 220 -10.74 -9.52 -1.64
C LEU A 220 -9.74 -9.31 -0.49
N TYR A 221 -8.72 -8.48 -0.70
CA TYR A 221 -7.78 -8.10 0.36
C TYR A 221 -8.51 -7.45 1.53
N HIS A 222 -9.38 -6.47 1.31
CA HIS A 222 -10.13 -5.78 2.37
C HIS A 222 -11.04 -6.75 3.14
N VAL A 223 -11.77 -7.62 2.44
CA VAL A 223 -12.59 -8.66 3.08
C VAL A 223 -11.73 -9.63 3.89
N SER A 224 -10.58 -10.05 3.34
CA SER A 224 -9.65 -10.96 4.05
C SER A 224 -9.16 -10.35 5.36
N VAL A 225 -8.81 -9.07 5.38
CA VAL A 225 -8.38 -8.36 6.59
C VAL A 225 -9.47 -8.34 7.66
N LEU A 226 -10.73 -8.14 7.24
CA LEU A 226 -11.87 -8.02 8.15
C LEU A 226 -12.41 -9.38 8.63
N THR A 227 -11.94 -10.48 8.07
CA THR A 227 -12.46 -11.83 8.38
C THR A 227 -11.41 -12.80 8.92
N LEU A 228 -10.18 -12.78 8.38
CA LEU A 228 -9.14 -13.78 8.71
C LEU A 228 -8.75 -13.80 10.19
N TYR A 229 -8.79 -12.68 10.88
CA TYR A 229 -8.45 -12.65 12.31
C TYR A 229 -9.36 -13.53 13.19
N ARG A 230 -10.52 -13.96 12.67
CA ARG A 230 -11.45 -14.88 13.31
C ARG A 230 -11.17 -16.36 13.00
N VAL A 231 -10.26 -16.61 12.06
CA VAL A 231 -9.96 -17.97 11.56
C VAL A 231 -8.82 -18.57 12.38
N PRO A 232 -9.02 -19.68 13.11
CA PRO A 232 -7.98 -20.29 13.95
C PRO A 232 -6.70 -20.64 13.20
N ALA A 233 -6.82 -21.15 11.95
CA ALA A 233 -5.66 -21.48 11.12
C ALA A 233 -4.81 -20.23 10.80
N TRP A 234 -5.43 -19.05 10.61
CA TRP A 234 -4.72 -17.80 10.42
C TRP A 234 -3.98 -17.38 11.69
N SER A 235 -4.61 -17.48 12.86
CA SER A 235 -3.95 -17.20 14.14
C SER A 235 -2.77 -18.13 14.39
N GLY A 236 -2.89 -19.42 14.03
CA GLY A 236 -1.78 -20.38 14.06
C GLY A 236 -0.63 -19.97 13.15
N PHE A 237 -0.93 -19.57 11.92
CA PHE A 237 0.07 -19.00 11.00
C PHE A 237 0.74 -17.75 11.59
N CYS A 238 -0.01 -16.83 12.19
CA CYS A 238 0.54 -15.64 12.84
C CYS A 238 1.51 -15.99 13.96
N GLY A 239 1.17 -16.94 14.82
CA GLY A 239 2.05 -17.44 15.88
C GLY A 239 3.34 -18.04 15.32
N TRP A 240 3.23 -18.89 14.30
CA TRP A 240 4.39 -19.43 13.59
C TRP A 240 5.24 -18.34 12.97
N PHE A 241 4.63 -17.39 12.22
CA PHE A 241 5.34 -16.28 11.60
C PHE A 241 6.14 -15.46 12.61
N LEU A 242 5.53 -15.15 13.76
CA LEU A 242 6.17 -14.36 14.83
C LEU A 242 7.26 -15.13 15.59
N SER A 243 7.29 -16.47 15.50
CA SER A 243 8.35 -17.30 16.09
C SER A 243 9.61 -17.40 15.19
N LEU A 244 9.55 -16.92 13.95
CA LEU A 244 10.69 -16.94 13.05
C LEU A 244 11.78 -15.94 13.47
N PRO A 245 13.08 -16.25 13.25
CA PRO A 245 14.18 -15.31 13.57
C PRO A 245 14.38 -14.29 12.45
N LEU A 246 13.39 -13.42 12.19
CA LEU A 246 13.42 -12.44 11.10
C LEU A 246 13.86 -11.03 11.52
N SER A 247 14.10 -10.78 12.80
CA SER A 247 14.44 -9.46 13.36
C SER A 247 15.42 -9.57 14.52
#